data_232477e70b6c0f25699a88ea327b2117
#
_entry.id   232477e70b6c0f25699a88ea327b2117
#
_cell.length_a   1.000
_cell.length_b   1.000
_cell.length_c   1.000
_cell.angle_alpha   90.00
_cell.angle_beta   90.00
_cell.angle_gamma   90.00
#
_symmetry.space_group_name_H-M   'P 1'
#
loop_
_entity.id
_entity.type
_entity.pdbx_description
1 polymer ?
#
loop_
_entity_poly.entity_id
_entity_poly.type
_entity_poly.pdbx_seq_one_letter_code
_entity_poly.pdbx_strand_id
1 'polypeptide(L)'
;MDYIKRFTTREGVRMSLAVTTDTVETARVRHDLWPVATAALGRAMTGAILLAGDFKNHENVSLRIKGDGPLGVVHVDAFSDNTVRGYVDEPHVDVPLKRAGKLDVGAAVGHHGEVQVTRFTKLAQDYTSTSPIQSGEVAEDLAYYLYTSEQVPSTISLGVLVDPDYHTIVAGGFIVQALPDATDAALAMVEKNINELGPVTEYLKDHPDGKGLVEKVLDGLTVNEVYNEPVSFKCRCSRDRFAGVLMTLREDDKKSLLEDETTELVCHYCNEKYHFSKKELEDMFTPKGPIQ
;
A
#
# COMPACT_ATOMS: atom_id res chain seq x y z
N MET A 1 -16.48 5.79 2.13
CA MET A 1 -16.07 5.49 0.73
C MET A 1 -14.70 6.08 0.51
N ASP A 2 -13.75 5.26 0.15
CA ASP A 2 -12.35 5.64 -0.01
C ASP A 2 -12.09 6.35 -1.32
N TYR A 3 -11.14 7.28 -1.32
CA TYR A 3 -10.80 8.09 -2.49
C TYR A 3 -9.35 8.56 -2.44
N ILE A 4 -8.86 8.97 -3.62
CA ILE A 4 -7.63 9.77 -3.76
C ILE A 4 -7.97 11.09 -4.45
N LYS A 5 -7.46 12.19 -3.89
CA LYS A 5 -7.55 13.53 -4.48
C LYS A 5 -6.16 14.11 -4.67
N ARG A 6 -6.02 14.95 -5.70
CA ARG A 6 -4.78 15.68 -5.97
C ARG A 6 -5.05 17.15 -6.20
N PHE A 7 -4.13 17.94 -5.70
CA PHE A 7 -4.21 19.37 -5.69
C PHE A 7 -2.88 19.97 -6.16
N THR A 8 -2.98 21.08 -6.85
CA THR A 8 -1.85 21.94 -7.17
C THR A 8 -2.14 23.34 -6.64
N THR A 9 -1.10 24.06 -6.30
CA THR A 9 -1.22 25.48 -5.92
C THR A 9 -0.55 26.36 -6.96
N ARG A 10 -0.99 27.61 -7.00
CA ARG A 10 -0.36 28.63 -7.86
C ARG A 10 1.09 28.91 -7.42
N GLU A 11 1.40 28.64 -6.16
CA GLU A 11 2.68 28.92 -5.50
C GLU A 11 3.68 27.73 -5.65
N GLY A 12 3.38 26.76 -6.53
CA GLY A 12 4.28 25.66 -6.88
C GLY A 12 4.30 24.50 -5.88
N VAL A 13 3.23 24.31 -5.12
CA VAL A 13 3.08 23.12 -4.23
C VAL A 13 2.07 22.16 -4.83
N ARG A 14 2.32 20.86 -4.74
CA ARG A 14 1.33 19.83 -5.02
C ARG A 14 1.07 18.98 -3.79
N MET A 15 -0.17 18.52 -3.63
CA MET A 15 -0.59 17.63 -2.57
C MET A 15 -1.44 16.50 -3.14
N SER A 16 -1.16 15.27 -2.73
CA SER A 16 -2.03 14.12 -2.92
C SER A 16 -2.56 13.67 -1.56
N LEU A 17 -3.88 13.47 -1.45
CA LEU A 17 -4.58 13.02 -0.24
C LEU A 17 -5.31 11.72 -0.56
N ALA A 18 -5.17 10.71 0.29
CA ALA A 18 -5.96 9.48 0.21
C ALA A 18 -6.66 9.18 1.54
N VAL A 19 -7.94 8.84 1.47
CA VAL A 19 -8.70 8.18 2.54
C VAL A 19 -8.85 6.73 2.13
N THR A 20 -8.47 5.80 3.01
CA THR A 20 -8.31 4.37 2.68
C THR A 20 -8.88 3.44 3.75
N THR A 21 -9.85 3.91 4.53
CA THR A 21 -10.40 3.19 5.68
C THR A 21 -11.02 1.85 5.28
N ASP A 22 -11.95 1.85 4.31
CA ASP A 22 -12.62 0.64 3.83
C ASP A 22 -11.63 -0.33 3.14
N THR A 23 -10.63 0.23 2.44
CA THR A 23 -9.56 -0.49 1.75
C THR A 23 -8.68 -1.25 2.74
N VAL A 24 -8.26 -0.57 3.82
CA VAL A 24 -7.43 -1.17 4.87
C VAL A 24 -8.22 -2.19 5.68
N GLU A 25 -9.49 -1.90 6.03
CA GLU A 25 -10.35 -2.85 6.72
C GLU A 25 -10.58 -4.11 5.89
N THR A 26 -10.73 -3.98 4.57
CA THR A 26 -10.84 -5.13 3.68
C THR A 26 -9.58 -6.00 3.72
N ALA A 27 -8.39 -5.39 3.72
CA ALA A 27 -7.13 -6.13 3.86
C ALA A 27 -7.02 -6.81 5.23
N ARG A 28 -7.39 -6.09 6.31
CA ARG A 28 -7.39 -6.63 7.67
C ARG A 28 -8.24 -7.91 7.78
N VAL A 29 -9.46 -7.83 7.31
CA VAL A 29 -10.39 -8.98 7.37
C VAL A 29 -9.87 -10.15 6.53
N ARG A 30 -9.37 -9.90 5.32
CA ARG A 30 -8.88 -10.95 4.42
C ARG A 30 -7.65 -11.68 4.95
N HIS A 31 -6.76 -10.98 5.63
CA HIS A 31 -5.50 -11.51 6.15
C HIS A 31 -5.53 -11.79 7.65
N ASP A 32 -6.67 -11.55 8.32
CA ASP A 32 -6.81 -11.69 9.78
C ASP A 32 -5.73 -10.92 10.55
N LEU A 33 -5.51 -9.64 10.16
CA LEU A 33 -4.41 -8.86 10.69
C LEU A 33 -4.64 -8.40 12.14
N TRP A 34 -3.63 -8.55 12.97
CA TRP A 34 -3.59 -7.93 14.28
C TRP A 34 -3.28 -6.42 14.19
N PRO A 35 -3.52 -5.63 15.26
CA PRO A 35 -3.51 -4.17 15.16
C PRO A 35 -2.25 -3.56 14.57
N VAL A 36 -1.06 -4.02 14.98
CA VAL A 36 0.21 -3.46 14.48
C VAL A 36 0.46 -3.85 13.02
N ALA A 37 0.10 -5.07 12.62
CA ALA A 37 0.17 -5.52 11.23
C ALA A 37 -0.81 -4.73 10.34
N THR A 38 -2.04 -4.48 10.84
CA THR A 38 -3.03 -3.61 10.18
C THR A 38 -2.48 -2.20 9.99
N ALA A 39 -1.85 -1.63 11.02
CA ALA A 39 -1.28 -0.29 10.92
C ALA A 39 -0.11 -0.22 9.92
N ALA A 40 0.78 -1.21 9.92
CA ALA A 40 1.91 -1.27 9.00
C ALA A 40 1.46 -1.44 7.54
N LEU A 41 0.63 -2.48 7.26
CA LEU A 41 0.13 -2.73 5.92
C LEU A 41 -0.75 -1.58 5.42
N GLY A 42 -1.63 -1.05 6.26
CA GLY A 42 -2.52 0.05 5.88
C GLY A 42 -1.77 1.33 5.53
N ARG A 43 -0.71 1.69 6.28
CA ARG A 43 0.18 2.81 5.92
C ARG A 43 0.92 2.53 4.61
N ALA A 44 1.43 1.32 4.41
CA ALA A 44 2.10 0.94 3.16
C ALA A 44 1.14 0.98 1.96
N MET A 45 -0.11 0.51 2.11
CA MET A 45 -1.14 0.57 1.06
C MET A 45 -1.49 2.02 0.71
N THR A 46 -1.71 2.86 1.71
CA THR A 46 -1.98 4.30 1.51
C THR A 46 -0.80 4.99 0.84
N GLY A 47 0.42 4.73 1.32
CA GLY A 47 1.64 5.25 0.73
C GLY A 47 1.84 4.83 -0.73
N ALA A 48 1.63 3.56 -1.05
CA ALA A 48 1.73 3.04 -2.42
C ALA A 48 0.69 3.67 -3.36
N ILE A 49 -0.56 3.87 -2.92
CA ILE A 49 -1.59 4.59 -3.68
C ILE A 49 -1.16 6.03 -3.97
N LEU A 50 -0.64 6.73 -2.96
CA LEU A 50 -0.15 8.10 -3.10
C LEU A 50 1.04 8.18 -4.07
N LEU A 51 1.96 7.19 -4.03
CA LEU A 51 3.08 7.08 -4.96
C LEU A 51 2.62 6.76 -6.39
N ALA A 52 1.70 5.81 -6.58
CA ALA A 52 1.16 5.44 -7.89
C ALA A 52 0.41 6.61 -8.54
N GLY A 53 -0.17 7.46 -7.71
CA GLY A 53 -0.89 8.65 -8.13
C GLY A 53 -0.08 9.71 -8.85
N ASP A 54 1.21 9.75 -8.67
CA ASP A 54 2.08 10.79 -9.23
C ASP A 54 2.45 10.59 -10.70
N PHE A 55 2.05 9.47 -11.34
CA PHE A 55 2.55 9.09 -12.65
C PHE A 55 1.61 9.43 -13.79
N LYS A 56 2.14 10.19 -14.76
CA LYS A 56 1.43 10.61 -15.99
C LYS A 56 1.07 9.45 -16.94
N ASN A 57 1.63 8.25 -16.73
CA ASN A 57 1.61 7.18 -17.73
C ASN A 57 0.87 5.91 -17.29
N HIS A 58 -0.05 5.97 -16.34
CA HIS A 58 -0.77 4.79 -15.85
C HIS A 58 0.18 3.66 -15.40
N GLU A 59 1.15 3.98 -14.59
CA GLU A 59 2.10 3.04 -14.04
C GLU A 59 1.57 2.35 -12.80
N ASN A 60 1.99 1.12 -12.59
CA ASN A 60 1.75 0.42 -11.34
C ASN A 60 2.99 0.56 -10.46
N VAL A 61 2.78 0.55 -9.15
CA VAL A 61 3.86 0.61 -8.16
C VAL A 61 3.81 -0.62 -7.28
N SER A 62 4.95 -1.30 -7.13
CA SER A 62 5.14 -2.32 -6.12
C SER A 62 6.06 -1.75 -5.04
N LEU A 63 5.57 -1.74 -3.81
CA LEU A 63 6.28 -1.32 -2.61
C LEU A 63 6.58 -2.55 -1.76
N ARG A 64 7.85 -2.76 -1.45
CA ARG A 64 8.29 -3.82 -0.56
C ARG A 64 9.15 -3.23 0.56
N ILE A 65 8.73 -3.44 1.79
CA ILE A 65 9.48 -3.02 2.98
C ILE A 65 9.92 -4.30 3.69
N LYS A 66 11.23 -4.47 3.84
CA LYS A 66 11.81 -5.61 4.55
C LYS A 66 12.75 -5.10 5.64
N GLY A 67 12.28 -5.15 6.86
CA GLY A 67 13.08 -4.86 8.04
C GLY A 67 13.54 -6.12 8.76
N ASP A 68 14.19 -5.93 9.91
CA ASP A 68 14.64 -6.97 10.82
C ASP A 68 13.63 -7.23 11.97
N GLY A 69 12.45 -6.61 11.91
CA GLY A 69 11.38 -6.80 12.89
C GLY A 69 10.56 -8.06 12.65
N PRO A 70 9.69 -8.42 13.63
CA PRO A 70 8.92 -9.66 13.60
C PRO A 70 7.83 -9.72 12.52
N LEU A 71 7.45 -8.60 11.91
CA LEU A 71 6.41 -8.54 10.87
C LEU A 71 6.84 -9.20 9.54
N GLY A 72 8.17 -9.37 9.34
CA GLY A 72 8.71 -9.84 8.08
C GLY A 72 8.58 -8.81 6.96
N VAL A 73 8.19 -9.25 5.78
CA VAL A 73 7.99 -8.37 4.63
C VAL A 73 6.60 -7.76 4.65
N VAL A 74 6.52 -6.46 4.39
CA VAL A 74 5.30 -5.78 3.98
C VAL A 74 5.36 -5.57 2.47
N HIS A 75 4.43 -6.14 1.73
CA HIS A 75 4.40 -6.05 0.27
C HIS A 75 3.07 -5.50 -0.22
N VAL A 76 3.13 -4.51 -1.09
CA VAL A 76 1.94 -3.81 -1.63
C VAL A 76 2.11 -3.55 -3.11
N ASP A 77 1.10 -3.87 -3.90
CA ASP A 77 0.96 -3.43 -5.29
C ASP A 77 -0.17 -2.42 -5.40
N ALA A 78 0.13 -1.21 -5.85
CA ALA A 78 -0.84 -0.19 -6.22
C ALA A 78 -0.89 -0.03 -7.74
N PHE A 79 -2.09 0.12 -8.28
CA PHE A 79 -2.33 0.15 -9.71
C PHE A 79 -2.83 1.51 -10.16
N SER A 80 -2.62 1.82 -11.43
CA SER A 80 -3.03 3.07 -12.07
C SER A 80 -4.55 3.31 -12.10
N ASP A 81 -5.35 2.28 -11.82
CA ASP A 81 -6.80 2.37 -11.65
C ASP A 81 -7.22 2.63 -10.19
N ASN A 82 -6.27 3.09 -9.34
CA ASN A 82 -6.42 3.35 -7.91
C ASN A 82 -6.86 2.12 -7.10
N THR A 83 -6.63 0.92 -7.61
CA THR A 83 -6.80 -0.29 -6.83
C THR A 83 -5.48 -0.68 -6.17
N VAL A 84 -5.57 -1.32 -5.01
CA VAL A 84 -4.41 -1.76 -4.25
C VAL A 84 -4.64 -3.15 -3.66
N ARG A 85 -3.57 -3.90 -3.48
CA ARG A 85 -3.52 -5.16 -2.75
C ARG A 85 -2.20 -5.27 -2.01
N GLY A 86 -2.15 -6.07 -0.97
CA GLY A 86 -0.92 -6.26 -0.23
C GLY A 86 -1.07 -7.29 0.87
N TYR A 87 0.05 -7.65 1.46
CA TYR A 87 0.14 -8.60 2.56
C TYR A 87 1.35 -8.28 3.46
N VAL A 88 1.38 -8.93 4.60
CA VAL A 88 2.55 -9.05 5.49
C VAL A 88 2.88 -10.51 5.67
N ASP A 89 4.15 -10.85 5.93
CA ASP A 89 4.54 -12.24 6.16
C ASP A 89 3.90 -12.78 7.45
N GLU A 90 3.92 -12.00 8.53
CA GLU A 90 3.41 -12.40 9.85
C GLU A 90 2.23 -11.51 10.27
N PRO A 91 0.98 -11.95 10.02
CA PRO A 91 -0.22 -11.15 10.30
C PRO A 91 -0.54 -10.99 11.79
N HIS A 92 -0.08 -11.90 12.64
CA HIS A 92 -0.42 -12.01 14.06
C HIS A 92 0.72 -11.52 14.99
N VAL A 93 1.44 -10.48 14.55
CA VAL A 93 2.50 -9.88 15.36
C VAL A 93 1.93 -9.02 16.47
N ASP A 94 2.44 -9.20 17.68
CA ASP A 94 2.20 -8.33 18.82
C ASP A 94 3.54 -7.78 19.32
N VAL A 95 3.61 -6.48 19.49
CA VAL A 95 4.76 -5.76 20.05
C VAL A 95 4.28 -4.77 21.10
N PRO A 96 5.08 -4.45 22.11
CA PRO A 96 4.73 -3.45 23.12
C PRO A 96 4.34 -2.12 22.46
N LEU A 97 3.36 -1.43 23.03
CA LEU A 97 2.99 -0.11 22.56
C LEU A 97 4.16 0.88 22.71
N LYS A 98 4.36 1.74 21.73
CA LYS A 98 5.38 2.82 21.76
C LYS A 98 5.10 3.80 22.91
N ARG A 99 3.83 4.06 23.16
CA ARG A 99 3.27 4.79 24.32
C ARG A 99 1.78 4.45 24.44
N ALA A 100 1.13 4.88 25.54
CA ALA A 100 -0.31 4.65 25.73
C ALA A 100 -1.13 5.02 24.47
N GLY A 101 -1.85 4.05 23.92
CA GLY A 101 -2.70 4.20 22.75
C GLY A 101 -1.97 4.34 21.40
N LYS A 102 -0.63 4.18 21.34
CA LYS A 102 0.12 4.24 20.08
C LYS A 102 0.82 2.92 19.78
N LEU A 103 0.44 2.28 18.69
CA LEU A 103 1.10 1.09 18.14
C LEU A 103 2.54 1.42 17.73
N ASP A 104 3.47 0.47 17.97
CA ASP A 104 4.88 0.59 17.58
C ASP A 104 5.13 -0.11 16.24
N VAL A 105 4.75 0.56 15.15
CA VAL A 105 4.97 0.03 13.79
C VAL A 105 6.46 -0.08 13.50
N GLY A 106 7.27 0.87 13.99
CA GLY A 106 8.73 0.81 13.83
C GLY A 106 9.33 -0.44 14.44
N ALA A 107 8.92 -0.82 15.66
CA ALA A 107 9.37 -2.06 16.30
C ALA A 107 8.88 -3.32 15.55
N ALA A 108 7.68 -3.28 14.96
CA ALA A 108 7.14 -4.42 14.22
C ALA A 108 7.84 -4.62 12.87
N VAL A 109 8.13 -3.54 12.14
CA VAL A 109 8.86 -3.56 10.86
C VAL A 109 10.35 -3.80 11.08
N GLY A 110 10.93 -3.19 12.12
CA GLY A 110 12.36 -3.20 12.38
C GLY A 110 13.06 -1.93 11.87
N HIS A 111 14.31 -1.75 12.33
CA HIS A 111 15.09 -0.55 12.05
C HIS A 111 16.22 -0.76 11.04
N HIS A 112 16.51 -2.02 10.69
CA HIS A 112 17.54 -2.38 9.71
C HIS A 112 16.92 -3.14 8.57
N GLY A 113 17.16 -2.66 7.35
CA GLY A 113 16.58 -3.25 6.14
C GLY A 113 16.42 -2.24 5.03
N GLU A 114 15.50 -2.53 4.13
CA GLU A 114 15.32 -1.74 2.91
C GLU A 114 13.85 -1.49 2.56
N VAL A 115 13.63 -0.34 1.97
CA VAL A 115 12.42 0.02 1.21
C VAL A 115 12.75 -0.11 -0.26
N GLN A 116 12.03 -0.95 -0.97
CA GLN A 116 12.16 -1.16 -2.40
C GLN A 116 10.89 -0.72 -3.11
N VAL A 117 11.03 0.13 -4.11
CA VAL A 117 9.92 0.57 -4.97
C VAL A 117 10.22 0.16 -6.40
N THR A 118 9.33 -0.62 -6.99
CA THR A 118 9.39 -1.00 -8.41
C THR A 118 8.26 -0.29 -9.15
N ARG A 119 8.60 0.38 -10.25
CA ARG A 119 7.68 1.04 -11.14
C ARG A 119 7.56 0.24 -12.43
N PHE A 120 6.35 -0.17 -12.77
CA PHE A 120 6.05 -0.92 -13.98
C PHE A 120 5.60 0.05 -15.06
N THR A 121 6.51 0.38 -15.97
CA THR A 121 6.24 1.33 -17.04
C THR A 121 5.81 0.60 -18.31
N LYS A 122 4.87 1.16 -19.07
CA LYS A 122 4.43 0.57 -20.36
C LYS A 122 5.44 0.79 -21.49
N LEU A 123 6.45 1.64 -21.29
CA LEU A 123 7.27 2.19 -22.37
C LEU A 123 8.73 1.70 -22.38
N ALA A 124 9.21 1.07 -21.30
CA ALA A 124 10.62 0.69 -21.15
C ALA A 124 10.77 -0.47 -20.15
N GLN A 125 11.96 -0.66 -19.64
CA GLN A 125 12.23 -1.60 -18.57
C GLN A 125 11.58 -1.13 -17.25
N ASP A 126 11.10 -2.10 -16.46
CA ASP A 126 10.69 -1.84 -15.08
C ASP A 126 11.86 -1.24 -14.31
N TYR A 127 11.56 -0.21 -13.52
CA TYR A 127 12.57 0.48 -12.75
C TYR A 127 12.40 0.16 -11.27
N THR A 128 13.45 -0.37 -10.66
CA THR A 128 13.50 -0.68 -9.23
C THR A 128 14.56 0.18 -8.55
N SER A 129 14.17 0.84 -7.48
CA SER A 129 15.10 1.56 -6.60
C SER A 129 14.91 1.18 -5.16
N THR A 130 15.94 1.34 -4.35
CA THR A 130 15.95 0.97 -2.93
C THR A 130 16.54 2.09 -2.10
N SER A 131 16.06 2.18 -0.86
CA SER A 131 16.66 2.99 0.20
C SER A 131 16.70 2.22 1.52
N PRO A 132 17.64 2.52 2.43
CA PRO A 132 17.63 1.91 3.75
C PRO A 132 16.42 2.40 4.56
N ILE A 133 15.88 1.53 5.43
CA ILE A 133 14.91 1.90 6.46
C ILE A 133 15.54 2.93 7.39
N GLN A 134 14.78 3.96 7.74
CA GLN A 134 15.20 5.00 8.69
C GLN A 134 14.63 4.74 10.09
N SER A 135 13.35 4.40 10.17
CA SER A 135 12.65 4.22 11.44
C SER A 135 11.68 3.05 11.49
N GLY A 136 11.32 2.49 10.34
CA GLY A 136 10.26 1.48 10.20
C GLY A 136 8.84 2.06 10.32
N GLU A 137 8.69 3.37 10.47
CA GLU A 137 7.38 4.05 10.59
C GLU A 137 6.69 4.29 9.23
N VAL A 138 7.11 3.64 8.18
CA VAL A 138 6.61 3.70 6.80
C VAL A 138 6.62 5.10 6.18
N ALA A 139 6.00 6.10 6.82
CA ALA A 139 5.93 7.46 6.27
C ALA A 139 7.31 8.13 6.18
N GLU A 140 8.12 8.00 7.22
CA GLU A 140 9.50 8.52 7.28
C GLU A 140 10.38 7.79 6.26
N ASP A 141 10.23 6.48 6.15
CA ASP A 141 11.00 5.65 5.23
C ASP A 141 10.66 5.98 3.76
N LEU A 142 9.39 6.22 3.44
CA LEU A 142 8.96 6.65 2.11
C LEU A 142 9.39 8.09 1.79
N ALA A 143 9.39 8.99 2.78
CA ALA A 143 9.90 10.35 2.58
C ALA A 143 11.40 10.34 2.27
N TYR A 144 12.17 9.50 3.00
CA TYR A 144 13.58 9.30 2.74
C TYR A 144 13.83 8.66 1.37
N TYR A 145 13.03 7.66 0.98
CA TYR A 145 13.08 7.06 -0.35
C TYR A 145 12.89 8.11 -1.45
N LEU A 146 11.84 8.95 -1.35
CA LEU A 146 11.57 10.01 -2.34
C LEU A 146 12.71 11.01 -2.43
N TYR A 147 13.30 11.37 -1.29
CA TYR A 147 14.41 12.31 -1.25
C TYR A 147 15.69 11.72 -1.89
N THR A 148 16.06 10.49 -1.54
CA THR A 148 17.35 9.89 -1.96
C THR A 148 17.31 9.24 -3.33
N SER A 149 16.21 8.55 -3.65
CA SER A 149 16.11 7.76 -4.88
C SER A 149 15.45 8.52 -6.02
N GLU A 150 14.48 9.40 -5.71
CA GLU A 150 13.75 10.15 -6.72
C GLU A 150 14.14 11.63 -6.77
N GLN A 151 14.91 12.08 -5.79
CA GLN A 151 15.36 13.48 -5.67
C GLN A 151 14.17 14.48 -5.60
N VAL A 152 13.05 14.03 -5.04
CA VAL A 152 11.85 14.85 -4.82
C VAL A 152 11.65 15.08 -3.34
N PRO A 153 12.00 16.28 -2.81
CA PRO A 153 11.71 16.62 -1.44
C PRO A 153 10.20 16.53 -1.16
N SER A 154 9.84 15.71 -0.20
CA SER A 154 8.43 15.39 0.08
C SER A 154 8.19 15.30 1.58
N THR A 155 7.05 15.81 2.03
CA THR A 155 6.52 15.55 3.36
C THR A 155 5.40 14.55 3.25
N ILE A 156 5.48 13.47 4.03
CA ILE A 156 4.50 12.37 4.04
C ILE A 156 3.91 12.23 5.44
N SER A 157 2.60 12.17 5.50
CA SER A 157 1.87 11.82 6.72
C SER A 157 0.94 10.66 6.42
N LEU A 158 1.13 9.54 7.12
CA LEU A 158 0.32 8.33 6.98
C LEU A 158 -0.20 7.91 8.36
N GLY A 159 -1.45 7.47 8.41
CA GLY A 159 -2.05 7.05 9.66
C GLY A 159 -3.08 5.96 9.48
N VAL A 160 -3.11 5.04 10.44
CA VAL A 160 -4.14 4.01 10.62
C VAL A 160 -4.47 3.96 12.10
N LEU A 161 -5.73 4.12 12.45
CA LEU A 161 -6.23 3.96 13.81
C LEU A 161 -7.05 2.68 13.88
N VAL A 162 -6.68 1.81 14.80
CA VAL A 162 -7.34 0.51 15.04
C VAL A 162 -7.94 0.53 16.44
N ASP A 163 -9.16 0.01 16.59
CA ASP A 163 -9.83 -0.11 17.87
C ASP A 163 -9.37 -1.35 18.66
N PRO A 164 -9.77 -1.48 19.95
CA PRO A 164 -9.44 -2.65 20.75
C PRO A 164 -10.04 -3.98 20.22
N ASP A 165 -11.09 -3.91 19.40
CA ASP A 165 -11.71 -5.08 18.75
C ASP A 165 -11.10 -5.36 17.36
N TYR A 166 -9.94 -4.71 17.07
CA TYR A 166 -9.11 -4.85 15.87
C TYR A 166 -9.66 -4.18 14.61
N HIS A 167 -10.82 -3.51 14.64
CA HIS A 167 -11.38 -2.83 13.47
C HIS A 167 -10.61 -1.56 13.10
N THR A 168 -10.50 -1.30 11.82
CA THR A 168 -9.93 -0.04 11.31
C THR A 168 -10.94 1.08 11.48
N ILE A 169 -10.69 2.01 12.41
CA ILE A 169 -11.54 3.19 12.63
C ILE A 169 -11.36 4.19 11.50
N VAL A 170 -10.10 4.54 11.20
CA VAL A 170 -9.72 5.40 10.08
C VAL A 170 -8.37 5.01 9.54
N ALA A 171 -8.20 5.17 8.23
CA ALA A 171 -6.93 5.06 7.54
C ALA A 171 -6.85 6.12 6.43
N GLY A 172 -5.68 6.71 6.27
CA GLY A 172 -5.44 7.71 5.24
C GLY A 172 -4.12 8.40 5.40
N GLY A 173 -3.87 9.38 4.54
CA GLY A 173 -2.66 10.16 4.58
C GLY A 173 -2.50 11.04 3.36
N PHE A 174 -1.40 11.77 3.34
CA PHE A 174 -1.09 12.68 2.24
C PHE A 174 0.42 12.76 1.97
N ILE A 175 0.74 13.16 0.76
CA ILE A 175 2.08 13.60 0.33
C ILE A 175 1.99 15.04 -0.13
N VAL A 176 2.88 15.89 0.35
CA VAL A 176 3.10 17.25 -0.15
C VAL A 176 4.48 17.34 -0.77
N GLN A 177 4.58 17.96 -1.94
CA GLN A 177 5.81 18.07 -2.70
C GLN A 177 6.00 19.46 -3.27
N ALA A 178 7.26 19.92 -3.25
CA ALA A 178 7.66 21.13 -3.94
C ALA A 178 7.78 20.88 -5.45
N LEU A 179 7.16 21.73 -6.27
CA LEU A 179 7.44 21.82 -7.70
C LEU A 179 8.66 22.71 -7.96
N PRO A 180 9.28 22.67 -9.13
CA PRO A 180 10.48 23.47 -9.43
C PRO A 180 10.30 24.99 -9.28
N ASP A 181 9.08 25.47 -9.34
CA ASP A 181 8.68 26.86 -9.19
C ASP A 181 8.12 27.19 -7.80
N ALA A 182 8.26 26.27 -6.83
CA ALA A 182 7.81 26.50 -5.47
C ALA A 182 8.57 27.67 -4.81
N THR A 183 7.81 28.53 -4.13
CA THR A 183 8.41 29.63 -3.38
C THR A 183 8.75 29.21 -1.95
N ASP A 184 9.87 29.73 -1.40
CA ASP A 184 10.28 29.46 -0.01
C ASP A 184 9.17 29.86 1.00
N ALA A 185 8.44 30.93 0.71
CA ALA A 185 7.33 31.38 1.55
C ALA A 185 6.19 30.39 1.59
N ALA A 186 5.83 29.77 0.46
CA ALA A 186 4.80 28.74 0.38
C ALA A 186 5.24 27.47 1.13
N LEU A 187 6.50 27.05 0.96
CA LEU A 187 7.04 25.87 1.65
C LEU A 187 7.05 26.07 3.17
N ALA A 188 7.51 27.24 3.65
CA ALA A 188 7.50 27.55 5.08
C ALA A 188 6.06 27.59 5.67
N MET A 189 5.08 28.07 4.88
CA MET A 189 3.68 28.09 5.29
C MET A 189 3.12 26.67 5.40
N VAL A 190 3.37 25.82 4.41
CA VAL A 190 2.93 24.40 4.44
C VAL A 190 3.58 23.65 5.59
N GLU A 191 4.87 23.83 5.83
CA GLU A 191 5.57 23.23 6.96
C GLU A 191 4.92 23.62 8.30
N LYS A 192 4.64 24.91 8.49
CA LYS A 192 3.92 25.40 9.66
C LYS A 192 2.55 24.74 9.79
N ASN A 193 1.75 24.70 8.74
CA ASN A 193 0.41 24.13 8.74
C ASN A 193 0.43 22.64 9.09
N ILE A 194 1.38 21.86 8.55
CA ILE A 194 1.54 20.44 8.86
C ILE A 194 1.94 20.22 10.32
N ASN A 195 2.83 21.04 10.85
CA ASN A 195 3.24 20.97 12.26
C ASN A 195 2.07 21.30 13.19
N GLU A 196 1.22 22.25 12.84
CA GLU A 196 0.02 22.60 13.61
C GLU A 196 -1.08 21.53 13.50
N LEU A 197 -1.19 20.83 12.37
CA LEU A 197 -2.13 19.71 12.18
C LEU A 197 -1.81 18.54 13.11
N GLY A 198 -0.53 18.24 13.35
CA GLY A 198 -0.10 17.07 14.09
C GLY A 198 -0.40 15.73 13.39
N PRO A 199 -0.62 14.63 14.13
CA PRO A 199 -0.88 13.32 13.53
C PRO A 199 -2.16 13.31 12.69
N VAL A 200 -2.06 12.87 11.44
CA VAL A 200 -3.21 12.83 10.51
C VAL A 200 -4.38 11.98 11.04
N THR A 201 -4.11 10.96 11.85
CA THR A 201 -5.15 10.11 12.47
C THR A 201 -6.02 10.86 13.46
N GLU A 202 -5.49 11.85 14.19
CA GLU A 202 -6.28 12.68 15.10
C GLU A 202 -7.29 13.51 14.31
N TYR A 203 -6.86 14.06 13.18
CA TYR A 203 -7.77 14.80 12.31
C TYR A 203 -8.82 13.90 11.66
N LEU A 204 -8.39 12.77 11.08
CA LEU A 204 -9.29 11.84 10.39
C LEU A 204 -10.28 11.16 11.33
N LYS A 205 -9.96 11.01 12.62
CA LYS A 205 -10.88 10.48 13.62
C LYS A 205 -12.15 11.34 13.74
N ASP A 206 -11.99 12.66 13.72
CA ASP A 206 -13.10 13.60 13.80
C ASP A 206 -13.71 13.92 12.41
N HIS A 207 -12.95 13.68 11.33
CA HIS A 207 -13.34 13.91 9.95
C HIS A 207 -12.98 12.69 9.08
N PRO A 208 -13.73 11.55 9.23
CA PRO A 208 -13.38 10.29 8.57
C PRO A 208 -13.41 10.35 7.03
N ASP A 209 -14.10 11.33 6.48
CA ASP A 209 -14.15 11.62 5.05
C ASP A 209 -12.99 12.52 4.58
N GLY A 210 -12.07 12.90 5.46
CA GLY A 210 -10.92 13.78 5.16
C GLY A 210 -11.29 15.21 4.78
N LYS A 211 -12.57 15.59 4.95
CA LYS A 211 -13.04 16.93 4.58
C LYS A 211 -12.32 18.01 5.39
N GLY A 212 -11.88 19.06 4.70
CA GLY A 212 -11.16 20.18 5.31
C GLY A 212 -9.68 19.94 5.58
N LEU A 213 -9.15 18.71 5.33
CA LEU A 213 -7.73 18.43 5.55
C LEU A 213 -6.83 19.21 4.59
N VAL A 214 -7.26 19.33 3.34
CA VAL A 214 -6.53 20.05 2.30
C VAL A 214 -6.49 21.54 2.64
N GLU A 215 -7.61 22.11 3.06
CA GLU A 215 -7.73 23.51 3.48
C GLU A 215 -6.84 23.81 4.67
N LYS A 216 -6.60 22.84 5.58
CA LYS A 216 -5.68 23.00 6.71
C LYS A 216 -4.22 22.93 6.28
N VAL A 217 -3.86 21.94 5.46
CA VAL A 217 -2.47 21.72 5.03
C VAL A 217 -2.01 22.82 4.07
N LEU A 218 -2.87 23.24 3.15
CA LEU A 218 -2.58 24.25 2.14
C LEU A 218 -3.18 25.63 2.48
N ASP A 219 -3.49 25.90 3.76
CA ASP A 219 -4.01 27.20 4.20
C ASP A 219 -3.07 28.35 3.80
N GLY A 220 -3.66 29.41 3.26
CA GLY A 220 -2.94 30.56 2.75
C GLY A 220 -2.43 30.42 1.31
N LEU A 221 -2.63 29.27 0.64
CA LEU A 221 -2.25 29.06 -0.76
C LEU A 221 -3.48 29.01 -1.69
N THR A 222 -3.25 29.27 -2.98
CA THR A 222 -4.30 29.24 -4.00
C THR A 222 -4.43 27.82 -4.56
N VAL A 223 -5.38 27.03 -4.02
CA VAL A 223 -5.55 25.60 -4.28
C VAL A 223 -6.45 25.35 -5.50
N ASN A 224 -6.05 24.38 -6.34
CA ASN A 224 -6.84 23.85 -7.43
C ASN A 224 -6.89 22.32 -7.34
N GLU A 225 -8.10 21.73 -7.26
CA GLU A 225 -8.30 20.28 -7.32
C GLU A 225 -8.17 19.81 -8.79
N VAL A 226 -7.24 18.88 -9.04
CA VAL A 226 -6.95 18.39 -10.40
C VAL A 226 -7.32 16.94 -10.61
N TYR A 227 -7.64 16.21 -9.52
CA TYR A 227 -7.98 14.78 -9.59
C TYR A 227 -8.83 14.37 -8.38
N ASN A 228 -9.82 13.50 -8.59
CA ASN A 228 -10.68 12.96 -7.55
C ASN A 228 -11.31 11.64 -8.02
N GLU A 229 -10.82 10.53 -7.51
CA GLU A 229 -11.25 9.20 -7.94
C GLU A 229 -11.35 8.23 -6.76
N PRO A 230 -12.20 7.20 -6.84
CA PRO A 230 -12.33 6.19 -5.81
C PRO A 230 -11.07 5.33 -5.70
N VAL A 231 -10.85 4.81 -4.48
CA VAL A 231 -9.81 3.84 -4.14
C VAL A 231 -10.46 2.57 -3.62
N SER A 232 -9.89 1.40 -3.89
CA SER A 232 -10.38 0.15 -3.33
C SER A 232 -9.32 -0.94 -3.26
N PHE A 233 -9.50 -1.85 -2.30
CA PHE A 233 -8.77 -3.12 -2.29
C PHE A 233 -9.28 -4.01 -3.42
N LYS A 234 -8.39 -4.44 -4.32
CA LYS A 234 -8.75 -5.34 -5.41
C LYS A 234 -7.59 -6.25 -5.79
N CYS A 235 -7.79 -7.54 -5.58
CA CYS A 235 -6.85 -8.52 -6.09
C CYS A 235 -7.17 -8.89 -7.55
N ARG A 236 -6.14 -9.19 -8.32
CA ARG A 236 -6.24 -9.64 -9.71
C ARG A 236 -6.07 -11.15 -9.87
N CYS A 237 -6.18 -11.91 -8.77
CA CYS A 237 -6.18 -13.37 -8.82
C CYS A 237 -7.49 -13.89 -9.43
N SER A 238 -7.43 -15.06 -10.02
CA SER A 238 -8.61 -15.80 -10.48
C SER A 238 -8.29 -17.29 -10.52
N ARG A 239 -9.34 -18.12 -10.52
CA ARG A 239 -9.20 -19.56 -10.66
C ARG A 239 -8.45 -19.96 -11.94
N ASP A 240 -8.72 -19.26 -13.05
CA ASP A 240 -8.06 -19.53 -14.34
C ASP A 240 -6.56 -19.19 -14.30
N ARG A 241 -6.18 -18.13 -13.58
CA ARG A 241 -4.75 -17.81 -13.38
C ARG A 241 -4.04 -18.90 -12.58
N PHE A 242 -4.65 -19.41 -11.51
CA PHE A 242 -4.10 -20.53 -10.74
C PHE A 242 -4.04 -21.81 -11.57
N ALA A 243 -5.08 -22.10 -12.36
CA ALA A 243 -5.07 -23.22 -13.31
C ALA A 243 -3.89 -23.08 -14.30
N GLY A 244 -3.66 -21.90 -14.84
CA GLY A 244 -2.50 -21.63 -15.70
C GLY A 244 -1.16 -21.92 -15.03
N VAL A 245 -1.01 -21.51 -13.75
CA VAL A 245 0.21 -21.78 -12.98
C VAL A 245 0.39 -23.28 -12.74
N LEU A 246 -0.66 -24.00 -12.36
CA LEU A 246 -0.63 -25.46 -12.16
C LEU A 246 -0.15 -26.20 -13.41
N MET A 247 -0.54 -25.75 -14.59
CA MET A 247 -0.10 -26.36 -15.85
C MET A 247 1.41 -26.19 -16.11
N THR A 248 2.05 -25.18 -15.53
CA THR A 248 3.50 -24.92 -15.71
C THR A 248 4.38 -25.67 -14.71
N LEU A 249 3.78 -26.39 -13.76
CA LEU A 249 4.53 -27.18 -12.79
C LEU A 249 5.29 -28.33 -13.46
N ARG A 250 6.35 -28.79 -12.81
CA ARG A 250 7.09 -29.98 -13.22
C ARG A 250 6.23 -31.23 -13.04
N GLU A 251 6.48 -32.26 -13.84
CA GLU A 251 5.68 -33.49 -13.83
C GLU A 251 5.64 -34.18 -12.47
N ASP A 252 6.72 -34.11 -11.68
CA ASP A 252 6.75 -34.72 -10.35
C ASP A 252 5.87 -33.92 -9.37
N ASP A 253 5.85 -32.57 -9.45
CA ASP A 253 4.98 -31.73 -8.65
C ASP A 253 3.50 -31.96 -9.02
N LYS A 254 3.19 -32.12 -10.31
CA LYS A 254 1.84 -32.46 -10.79
C LYS A 254 1.36 -33.83 -10.25
N LYS A 255 2.25 -34.84 -10.24
CA LYS A 255 1.91 -36.17 -9.69
C LYS A 255 1.60 -36.07 -8.20
N SER A 256 2.39 -35.32 -7.44
CA SER A 256 2.14 -35.14 -6.01
C SER A 256 0.79 -34.49 -5.74
N LEU A 257 0.37 -33.51 -6.55
CA LEU A 257 -0.95 -32.89 -6.42
C LEU A 257 -2.12 -33.86 -6.71
N LEU A 258 -1.87 -34.89 -7.48
CA LEU A 258 -2.86 -35.93 -7.78
C LEU A 258 -2.98 -37.03 -6.67
N GLU A 259 -2.15 -36.96 -5.64
CA GLU A 259 -2.27 -37.89 -4.48
C GLU A 259 -3.46 -37.50 -3.59
N ASP A 260 -3.81 -36.18 -3.54
CA ASP A 260 -4.92 -35.68 -2.76
C ASP A 260 -6.23 -35.63 -3.58
N GLU A 261 -7.37 -35.81 -2.91
CA GLU A 261 -8.69 -35.70 -3.53
C GLU A 261 -9.04 -34.28 -3.92
N THR A 262 -8.47 -33.31 -3.22
CA THR A 262 -8.69 -31.88 -3.47
C THR A 262 -7.43 -31.06 -3.12
N THR A 263 -6.98 -30.22 -4.03
CA THR A 263 -5.88 -29.27 -3.82
C THR A 263 -6.45 -27.90 -3.53
N GLU A 264 -6.09 -27.30 -2.38
CA GLU A 264 -6.38 -25.91 -2.05
C GLU A 264 -5.18 -25.04 -2.43
N LEU A 265 -5.43 -23.98 -3.19
CA LEU A 265 -4.46 -22.91 -3.45
C LEU A 265 -4.96 -21.60 -2.84
N VAL A 266 -4.10 -20.93 -2.10
CA VAL A 266 -4.42 -19.67 -1.43
C VAL A 266 -3.69 -18.53 -2.13
N CYS A 267 -4.42 -17.47 -2.45
CA CYS A 267 -3.80 -16.28 -3.01
C CYS A 267 -3.05 -15.50 -1.91
N HIS A 268 -1.75 -15.38 -2.03
CA HIS A 268 -0.93 -14.69 -1.05
C HIS A 268 -1.29 -13.20 -0.87
N TYR A 269 -1.82 -12.54 -1.92
CA TYR A 269 -2.21 -11.13 -1.89
C TYR A 269 -3.58 -10.82 -1.26
N CYS A 270 -4.48 -11.79 -1.17
CA CYS A 270 -5.84 -11.51 -0.69
C CYS A 270 -6.48 -12.65 0.09
N ASN A 271 -5.73 -13.70 0.34
CA ASN A 271 -6.15 -14.89 1.09
C ASN A 271 -7.36 -15.65 0.48
N GLU A 272 -7.75 -15.33 -0.78
CA GLU A 272 -8.80 -16.03 -1.49
C GLU A 272 -8.37 -17.49 -1.76
N LYS A 273 -9.27 -18.43 -1.49
CA LYS A 273 -9.02 -19.86 -1.60
C LYS A 273 -9.62 -20.43 -2.87
N TYR A 274 -8.84 -21.20 -3.61
CA TYR A 274 -9.25 -21.88 -4.84
C TYR A 274 -9.06 -23.37 -4.68
N HIS A 275 -10.13 -24.12 -4.87
CA HIS A 275 -10.11 -25.58 -4.76
C HIS A 275 -10.15 -26.21 -6.14
N PHE A 276 -9.31 -27.22 -6.34
CA PHE A 276 -9.23 -28.04 -7.54
C PHE A 276 -9.40 -29.49 -7.14
N SER A 277 -10.41 -30.16 -7.64
CA SER A 277 -10.58 -31.60 -7.45
C SER A 277 -9.53 -32.39 -8.24
N LYS A 278 -9.22 -33.59 -7.80
CA LYS A 278 -8.31 -34.50 -8.48
C LYS A 278 -8.70 -34.71 -9.95
N LYS A 279 -10.00 -34.91 -10.21
CA LYS A 279 -10.52 -35.07 -11.58
C LYS A 279 -10.24 -33.84 -12.46
N GLU A 280 -10.43 -32.61 -11.93
CA GLU A 280 -10.12 -31.39 -12.68
C GLU A 280 -8.63 -31.30 -12.99
N LEU A 281 -7.76 -31.65 -12.03
CA LEU A 281 -6.31 -31.68 -12.22
C LEU A 281 -5.89 -32.74 -13.26
N GLU A 282 -6.48 -33.95 -13.23
CA GLU A 282 -6.26 -34.98 -14.23
C GLU A 282 -6.64 -34.52 -15.63
N ASP A 283 -7.82 -33.89 -15.77
CA ASP A 283 -8.30 -33.32 -17.04
C ASP A 283 -7.41 -32.20 -17.56
N MET A 284 -6.85 -31.37 -16.65
CA MET A 284 -5.94 -30.26 -16.97
C MET A 284 -4.53 -30.75 -17.38
N PHE A 285 -3.99 -31.75 -16.70
CA PHE A 285 -2.63 -32.24 -16.93
C PHE A 285 -2.55 -33.22 -18.09
N THR A 286 -3.69 -33.80 -18.52
CA THR A 286 -3.73 -34.67 -19.69
C THR A 286 -3.48 -33.86 -20.96
N PRO A 287 -2.49 -34.22 -21.80
CA PRO A 287 -2.23 -33.54 -23.05
C PRO A 287 -3.46 -33.60 -23.95
N LYS A 288 -4.05 -32.47 -24.29
CA LYS A 288 -5.07 -32.49 -25.36
C LYS A 288 -4.35 -32.89 -26.64
N GLY A 289 -4.74 -34.03 -27.19
CA GLY A 289 -4.21 -34.52 -28.45
C GLY A 289 -4.29 -33.47 -29.56
N PRO A 290 -3.51 -33.61 -30.65
CA PRO A 290 -3.51 -32.63 -31.73
C PRO A 290 -4.92 -32.39 -32.23
N ILE A 291 -5.31 -31.13 -32.27
CA ILE A 291 -6.56 -30.69 -32.89
C ILE A 291 -6.47 -31.12 -34.36
N GLN A 292 -7.33 -32.07 -34.76
CA GLN A 292 -7.46 -32.49 -36.14
C GLN A 292 -8.09 -31.44 -37.00
#